data_257ee9326417419848127bd4165328c9
#
_entry.id   257ee9326417419848127bd4165328c9
#
_cell.length_a   1.000
_cell.length_b   1.000
_cell.length_c   1.000
_cell.angle_alpha   90.00
_cell.angle_beta   90.00
_cell.angle_gamma   90.00
#
_symmetry.space_group_name_H-M   'P 1'
#
loop_
_entity.id
_entity.type
_entity.pdbx_description
1 polymer ?
#
loop_
_entity_poly.entity_id
_entity_poly.type
_entity_poly.pdbx_seq_one_letter_code
_entity_poly.pdbx_strand_id
1 'polypeptide(L)'
;MGRTTTIEMSMTAIEVDEATGRGRPGQRASILGVKTYKLGVLGGDGIGPEVTAAALAVLDAAERRFGFRTERTEFPWSGAHYLATRERLTPDKLEPFRALDAVLLGAIGHPDAPRGMIERDVIIGLRRGLDLYVNLRPIVLYDDRLSPLKGKGAREIRMTIIRENTEDVYAAEGQRADVGTERETATVPMRFTRPGVERILRYAFELARRGERKHLTLVDKANAIPVQEIWRDVFDELGREFADVQRDAMYVDAAAMWMVLKPEQFDVVVTTNLFGDILSDLGAALAGGLGTAASGNIHPGRVSVFEPIHGSAPKYAGKGVASPIAAIGALALLLDHIGERDASRAVDGAIREALRSGRVKGVDAGAHRTGEVTDVIASAVAA
;
A
#
# COMPACT_ATOMS: atom_id res chain seq x y z
N MET A 1 14.63 36.06 10.60
CA MET A 1 13.27 35.55 10.82
C MET A 1 12.79 34.92 9.50
N GLY A 2 13.13 33.67 9.27
CA GLY A 2 12.73 32.91 8.09
C GLY A 2 11.43 32.15 8.42
N ARG A 3 10.37 32.41 7.66
CA ARG A 3 9.14 31.63 7.75
C ARG A 3 9.43 30.22 7.25
N THR A 4 9.35 29.26 8.14
CA THR A 4 9.40 27.82 7.80
C THR A 4 8.04 27.48 7.14
N THR A 5 8.03 27.40 5.82
CA THR A 5 6.86 26.90 5.08
C THR A 5 6.85 25.38 5.24
N THR A 6 5.94 24.88 6.05
CA THR A 6 5.67 23.44 6.18
C THR A 6 5.03 23.00 4.87
N ILE A 7 5.76 22.23 4.07
CA ILE A 7 5.26 21.66 2.83
C ILE A 7 4.44 20.40 3.21
N GLU A 8 3.12 20.56 3.24
CA GLU A 8 2.19 19.46 3.39
C GLU A 8 1.97 18.78 2.03
N MET A 9 2.36 17.51 1.92
CA MET A 9 1.86 16.63 0.84
C MET A 9 0.61 15.90 1.34
N SER A 10 -0.51 16.19 0.71
CA SER A 10 -1.70 15.37 0.80
C SER A 10 -1.43 14.03 0.06
N MET A 11 -1.60 12.91 0.76
CA MET A 11 -1.67 11.57 0.15
C MET A 11 -3.03 11.42 -0.56
N THR A 12 -3.27 12.11 -1.67
CA THR A 12 -4.57 12.08 -2.32
C THR A 12 -4.76 10.87 -3.21
N ALA A 13 -5.69 10.00 -2.83
CA ALA A 13 -6.27 9.02 -3.74
C ALA A 13 -7.11 9.71 -4.84
N ILE A 14 -7.31 9.03 -5.96
CA ILE A 14 -7.92 9.62 -7.16
C ILE A 14 -9.43 9.82 -7.00
N GLU A 15 -9.90 11.05 -7.15
CA GLU A 15 -11.32 11.32 -7.47
C GLU A 15 -11.62 10.89 -8.91
N VAL A 16 -12.62 10.02 -9.09
CA VAL A 16 -13.15 9.71 -10.41
C VAL A 16 -14.07 10.86 -10.84
N ASP A 17 -13.85 11.37 -12.04
CA ASP A 17 -14.57 12.48 -12.65
C ASP A 17 -16.10 12.26 -12.63
N GLU A 18 -16.85 13.30 -12.25
CA GLU A 18 -18.32 13.32 -12.18
C GLU A 18 -19.01 13.21 -13.56
N ALA A 19 -18.25 13.15 -14.67
CA ALA A 19 -18.82 13.16 -16.02
C ALA A 19 -19.56 11.87 -16.44
N THR A 20 -19.51 10.78 -15.66
CA THR A 20 -20.16 9.50 -16.03
C THR A 20 -21.41 9.12 -15.23
N GLY A 21 -21.95 9.98 -14.39
CA GLY A 21 -23.28 9.83 -13.79
C GLY A 21 -23.54 8.56 -12.96
N ARG A 22 -22.51 7.85 -12.49
CA ARG A 22 -22.64 6.71 -11.59
C ARG A 22 -22.14 7.12 -10.20
N GLY A 23 -23.08 7.27 -9.27
CA GLY A 23 -22.80 7.60 -7.89
C GLY A 23 -21.77 6.66 -7.27
N ARG A 24 -20.91 7.21 -6.42
CA ARG A 24 -19.91 6.47 -5.62
C ARG A 24 -20.60 5.30 -4.90
N PRO A 25 -20.04 4.08 -4.90
CA PRO A 25 -20.56 3.03 -4.04
C PRO A 25 -20.41 3.48 -2.58
N GLY A 26 -21.50 3.46 -1.81
CA GLY A 26 -21.47 3.53 -0.36
C GLY A 26 -21.95 4.81 0.32
N GLN A 27 -22.13 5.95 -0.34
CA GLN A 27 -22.74 7.12 0.34
C GLN A 27 -24.26 6.92 0.54
N ARG A 28 -24.64 6.22 1.60
CA ARG A 28 -25.99 6.33 2.15
C ARG A 28 -26.01 7.51 3.11
N ALA A 29 -26.71 8.58 2.74
CA ALA A 29 -27.06 9.63 3.68
C ALA A 29 -27.78 9.00 4.88
N SER A 30 -27.18 9.04 6.06
CA SER A 30 -27.85 8.61 7.29
C SER A 30 -28.92 9.63 7.65
N ILE A 31 -29.98 9.18 8.27
CA ILE A 31 -31.12 9.99 8.76
C ILE A 31 -30.68 11.10 9.75
N LEU A 32 -29.42 11.08 10.21
CA LEU A 32 -28.85 12.05 11.17
C LEU A 32 -27.64 12.85 10.63
N GLY A 33 -27.36 12.80 9.32
CA GLY A 33 -26.29 13.62 8.72
C GLY A 33 -24.84 13.13 8.97
N VAL A 34 -24.61 12.04 9.72
CA VAL A 34 -23.29 11.47 9.95
C VAL A 34 -22.96 10.47 8.82
N LYS A 35 -21.84 10.67 8.14
CA LYS A 35 -21.36 9.73 7.12
C LYS A 35 -20.97 8.40 7.79
N THR A 36 -21.42 7.29 7.22
CA THR A 36 -21.11 5.95 7.72
C THR A 36 -20.53 5.10 6.59
N TYR A 37 -19.40 4.46 6.84
CA TYR A 37 -18.68 3.62 5.89
C TYR A 37 -18.66 2.17 6.36
N LYS A 38 -18.75 1.23 5.43
CA LYS A 38 -18.64 -0.21 5.70
C LYS A 38 -17.19 -0.65 5.56
N LEU A 39 -16.59 -1.04 6.66
CA LEU A 39 -15.19 -1.43 6.73
C LEU A 39 -15.05 -2.93 7.00
N GLY A 40 -14.32 -3.64 6.12
CA GLY A 40 -13.86 -5.00 6.40
C GLY A 40 -12.58 -4.96 7.24
N VAL A 41 -12.47 -5.86 8.20
CA VAL A 41 -11.28 -6.02 9.03
C VAL A 41 -10.77 -7.45 8.93
N LEU A 42 -9.52 -7.59 8.51
CA LEU A 42 -8.78 -8.84 8.49
C LEU A 42 -7.54 -8.70 9.38
N GLY A 43 -7.58 -9.18 10.61
CA GLY A 43 -6.41 -9.17 11.49
C GLY A 43 -5.26 -10.03 10.95
N GLY A 44 -5.59 -11.20 10.40
CA GLY A 44 -4.62 -12.14 9.84
C GLY A 44 -3.84 -12.94 10.88
N ASP A 45 -2.52 -13.09 10.66
CA ASP A 45 -1.63 -13.96 11.44
C ASP A 45 -0.55 -13.18 12.20
N GLY A 46 0.06 -13.83 13.17
CA GLY A 46 1.25 -13.34 13.85
C GLY A 46 1.05 -12.02 14.57
N ILE A 47 1.76 -10.96 14.16
CA ILE A 47 1.59 -9.60 14.69
C ILE A 47 0.38 -8.88 14.10
N GLY A 48 -0.24 -9.42 13.04
CA GLY A 48 -1.35 -8.80 12.32
C GLY A 48 -2.49 -8.36 13.23
N PRO A 49 -3.06 -9.23 14.10
CA PRO A 49 -4.14 -8.85 15.00
C PRO A 49 -3.79 -7.67 15.92
N GLU A 50 -2.57 -7.64 16.49
CA GLU A 50 -2.18 -6.57 17.42
C GLU A 50 -1.98 -5.22 16.72
N VAL A 51 -1.39 -5.20 15.50
CA VAL A 51 -1.19 -3.94 14.75
C VAL A 51 -2.49 -3.43 14.12
N THR A 52 -3.41 -4.36 13.76
CA THR A 52 -4.76 -4.00 13.31
C THR A 52 -5.59 -3.38 14.44
N ALA A 53 -5.55 -3.96 15.65
CA ALA A 53 -6.21 -3.38 16.80
C ALA A 53 -5.68 -1.97 17.12
N ALA A 54 -4.37 -1.75 16.98
CA ALA A 54 -3.74 -0.44 17.13
C ALA A 54 -4.27 0.57 16.10
N ALA A 55 -4.36 0.17 14.82
CA ALA A 55 -4.92 1.03 13.78
C ALA A 55 -6.40 1.35 14.02
N LEU A 56 -7.20 0.38 14.50
CA LEU A 56 -8.60 0.60 14.84
C LEU A 56 -8.77 1.56 16.03
N ALA A 57 -7.90 1.52 17.04
CA ALA A 57 -7.92 2.49 18.13
C ALA A 57 -7.65 3.93 17.65
N VAL A 58 -6.75 4.10 16.67
CA VAL A 58 -6.52 5.40 16.02
C VAL A 58 -7.72 5.81 15.16
N LEU A 59 -8.38 4.86 14.48
CA LEU A 59 -9.61 5.10 13.73
C LEU A 59 -10.73 5.61 14.67
N ASP A 60 -10.89 5.02 15.86
CA ASP A 60 -11.87 5.47 16.86
C ASP A 60 -11.63 6.93 17.29
N ALA A 61 -10.37 7.35 17.40
CA ALA A 61 -10.02 8.73 17.67
C ALA A 61 -10.38 9.66 16.50
N ALA A 62 -10.10 9.22 15.27
CA ALA A 62 -10.43 9.96 14.05
C ALA A 62 -11.96 10.11 13.87
N GLU A 63 -12.74 9.03 14.09
CA GLU A 63 -14.21 9.06 14.03
C GLU A 63 -14.80 10.12 14.97
N ARG A 64 -14.32 10.14 16.20
CA ARG A 64 -14.78 11.12 17.21
C ARG A 64 -14.45 12.56 16.84
N ARG A 65 -13.25 12.79 16.30
CA ARG A 65 -12.80 14.14 15.96
C ARG A 65 -13.45 14.67 14.69
N PHE A 66 -13.57 13.86 13.65
CA PHE A 66 -14.00 14.28 12.32
C PHE A 66 -15.47 14.00 12.02
N GLY A 67 -16.21 13.36 12.93
CA GLY A 67 -17.68 13.23 12.87
C GLY A 67 -18.18 12.26 11.79
N PHE A 68 -17.43 11.21 11.50
CA PHE A 68 -17.87 10.08 10.67
C PHE A 68 -17.95 8.79 11.51
N ARG A 69 -18.45 7.69 10.94
CA ARG A 69 -18.52 6.36 11.58
C ARG A 69 -18.14 5.26 10.62
N THR A 70 -17.66 4.13 11.16
CA THR A 70 -17.47 2.89 10.42
C THR A 70 -18.31 1.74 11.01
N GLU A 71 -19.00 1.00 10.16
CA GLU A 71 -19.59 -0.30 10.45
C GLU A 71 -18.57 -1.38 10.11
N ARG A 72 -18.03 -2.07 11.11
CA ARG A 72 -16.88 -2.99 10.96
C ARG A 72 -17.38 -4.43 10.88
N THR A 73 -16.94 -5.13 9.82
CA THR A 73 -17.18 -6.57 9.65
C THR A 73 -15.84 -7.31 9.72
N GLU A 74 -15.70 -8.19 10.70
CA GLU A 74 -14.49 -9.01 10.82
C GLU A 74 -14.54 -10.23 9.90
N PHE A 75 -13.41 -10.52 9.27
CA PHE A 75 -13.21 -11.69 8.41
C PHE A 75 -12.10 -12.58 8.98
N PRO A 76 -12.31 -13.91 9.10
CA PRO A 76 -11.39 -14.81 9.79
C PRO A 76 -10.20 -15.27 8.95
N TRP A 77 -10.15 -14.91 7.66
CA TRP A 77 -9.23 -15.50 6.69
C TRP A 77 -7.77 -15.29 7.08
N SER A 78 -7.14 -16.37 7.56
CA SER A 78 -5.76 -16.41 8.04
C SER A 78 -5.21 -17.85 7.98
N GLY A 79 -3.91 -18.01 8.18
CA GLY A 79 -3.30 -19.32 8.35
C GLY A 79 -3.79 -20.05 9.60
N ALA A 80 -3.99 -19.32 10.71
CA ALA A 80 -4.56 -19.88 11.92
C ALA A 80 -5.99 -20.39 11.71
N HIS A 81 -6.84 -19.64 11.01
CA HIS A 81 -8.18 -20.08 10.63
C HIS A 81 -8.15 -21.35 9.78
N TYR A 82 -7.29 -21.36 8.73
CA TYR A 82 -7.12 -22.56 7.89
C TYR A 82 -6.70 -23.79 8.69
N LEU A 83 -5.76 -23.64 9.63
CA LEU A 83 -5.30 -24.77 10.44
C LEU A 83 -6.41 -25.32 11.33
N ALA A 84 -7.27 -24.47 11.86
CA ALA A 84 -8.38 -24.85 12.72
C ALA A 84 -9.57 -25.47 11.94
N THR A 85 -9.90 -24.95 10.76
CA THR A 85 -11.16 -25.28 10.05
C THR A 85 -10.96 -25.98 8.71
N ARG A 86 -9.76 -25.89 8.13
CA ARG A 86 -9.43 -26.27 6.73
C ARG A 86 -10.15 -25.44 5.68
N GLU A 87 -10.81 -24.37 6.07
CA GLU A 87 -11.44 -23.43 5.13
C GLU A 87 -10.43 -22.51 4.47
N ARG A 88 -10.67 -22.21 3.20
CA ARG A 88 -9.85 -21.32 2.37
C ARG A 88 -10.71 -20.16 1.86
N LEU A 89 -10.09 -19.01 1.60
CA LEU A 89 -10.72 -17.92 0.87
C LEU A 89 -10.71 -18.26 -0.62
N THR A 90 -11.87 -18.72 -1.11
CA THR A 90 -12.10 -19.08 -2.53
C THR A 90 -12.88 -17.97 -3.24
N PRO A 91 -12.88 -17.90 -4.57
CA PRO A 91 -13.54 -16.83 -5.33
C PRO A 91 -15.03 -16.64 -5.02
N ASP A 92 -15.76 -17.69 -4.68
CA ASP A 92 -17.17 -17.65 -4.27
C ASP A 92 -17.40 -16.94 -2.91
N LYS A 93 -16.35 -16.87 -2.07
CA LYS A 93 -16.39 -16.20 -0.76
C LYS A 93 -16.02 -14.70 -0.82
N LEU A 94 -15.80 -14.15 -2.00
CA LEU A 94 -15.44 -12.75 -2.17
C LEU A 94 -16.61 -11.77 -2.23
N GLU A 95 -17.85 -12.27 -2.41
CA GLU A 95 -19.03 -11.41 -2.56
C GLU A 95 -19.26 -10.47 -1.37
N PRO A 96 -19.08 -10.88 -0.09
CA PRO A 96 -19.21 -9.98 1.05
C PRO A 96 -18.26 -8.78 1.01
N PHE A 97 -17.05 -8.93 0.42
CA PHE A 97 -16.09 -7.84 0.31
C PHE A 97 -16.54 -6.76 -0.69
N ARG A 98 -17.27 -7.13 -1.75
CA ARG A 98 -17.72 -6.17 -2.79
C ARG A 98 -18.73 -5.15 -2.28
N ALA A 99 -19.38 -5.45 -1.15
CA ALA A 99 -20.37 -4.56 -0.52
C ALA A 99 -19.74 -3.56 0.46
N LEU A 100 -18.42 -3.61 0.64
CA LEU A 100 -17.66 -2.74 1.55
C LEU A 100 -17.13 -1.50 0.83
N ASP A 101 -16.86 -0.45 1.59
CA ASP A 101 -16.17 0.74 1.10
C ASP A 101 -14.64 0.52 1.09
N ALA A 102 -14.10 -0.14 2.12
CA ALA A 102 -12.69 -0.49 2.21
C ALA A 102 -12.45 -1.70 3.13
N VAL A 103 -11.24 -2.26 3.05
CA VAL A 103 -10.77 -3.34 3.93
C VAL A 103 -9.43 -2.94 4.54
N LEU A 104 -9.32 -3.08 5.87
CA LEU A 104 -8.06 -3.00 6.59
C LEU A 104 -7.55 -4.42 6.85
N LEU A 105 -6.38 -4.74 6.30
CA LEU A 105 -5.70 -6.02 6.46
C LEU A 105 -4.47 -5.84 7.34
N GLY A 106 -4.27 -6.73 8.30
CA GLY A 106 -3.10 -6.75 9.17
C GLY A 106 -1.89 -7.41 8.51
N ALA A 107 -1.70 -8.71 8.73
CA ALA A 107 -0.61 -9.46 8.10
C ALA A 107 -1.01 -10.91 7.89
N ILE A 108 -0.50 -11.52 6.82
CA ILE A 108 -0.80 -12.90 6.44
C ILE A 108 0.47 -13.74 6.45
N GLY A 109 0.33 -14.99 6.92
CA GLY A 109 1.38 -15.99 6.88
C GLY A 109 1.52 -16.72 8.22
N HIS A 110 1.39 -18.05 8.20
CA HIS A 110 1.52 -18.90 9.35
C HIS A 110 2.56 -19.99 9.09
N PRO A 111 3.54 -20.23 10.00
CA PRO A 111 4.65 -21.16 9.76
C PRO A 111 4.19 -22.60 9.52
N ASP A 112 3.09 -23.03 10.16
CA ASP A 112 2.56 -24.40 10.06
C ASP A 112 1.57 -24.59 8.90
N ALA A 113 1.20 -23.51 8.20
CA ALA A 113 0.37 -23.61 7.01
C ALA A 113 1.21 -24.01 5.77
N PRO A 114 0.61 -24.65 4.75
CA PRO A 114 1.33 -24.94 3.52
C PRO A 114 1.93 -23.67 2.90
N ARG A 115 3.23 -23.77 2.57
CA ARG A 115 4.03 -22.62 2.12
C ARG A 115 3.39 -21.84 0.96
N GLY A 116 3.18 -20.55 1.17
CA GLY A 116 2.65 -19.62 0.18
C GLY A 116 1.17 -19.85 -0.18
N MET A 117 0.47 -20.81 0.45
CA MET A 117 -0.93 -21.09 0.14
C MET A 117 -1.85 -19.96 0.67
N ILE A 118 -1.64 -19.56 1.91
CA ILE A 118 -2.50 -18.55 2.54
C ILE A 118 -2.30 -17.17 1.88
N GLU A 119 -1.06 -16.83 1.57
CA GLU A 119 -0.74 -15.59 0.85
C GLU A 119 -1.40 -15.57 -0.54
N ARG A 120 -1.38 -16.71 -1.26
CA ARG A 120 -2.09 -16.83 -2.55
C ARG A 120 -3.60 -16.72 -2.41
N ASP A 121 -4.18 -17.36 -1.40
CA ASP A 121 -5.62 -17.37 -1.22
C ASP A 121 -6.15 -16.01 -0.75
N VAL A 122 -5.48 -15.39 0.21
CA VAL A 122 -5.97 -14.13 0.82
C VAL A 122 -5.45 -12.92 0.05
N ILE A 123 -4.13 -12.71 -0.04
CA ILE A 123 -3.58 -11.49 -0.63
C ILE A 123 -3.81 -11.48 -2.14
N ILE A 124 -3.33 -12.51 -2.85
CA ILE A 124 -3.46 -12.58 -4.32
C ILE A 124 -4.93 -12.82 -4.70
N GLY A 125 -5.66 -13.61 -3.90
CA GLY A 125 -7.10 -13.85 -4.10
C GLY A 125 -7.93 -12.57 -4.05
N LEU A 126 -7.72 -11.70 -3.05
CA LEU A 126 -8.37 -10.39 -2.96
C LEU A 126 -7.95 -9.48 -4.12
N ARG A 127 -6.64 -9.38 -4.42
CA ARG A 127 -6.13 -8.54 -5.52
C ARG A 127 -6.78 -8.87 -6.85
N ARG A 128 -6.85 -10.17 -7.20
CA ARG A 128 -7.45 -10.62 -8.46
C ARG A 128 -8.98 -10.60 -8.43
N GLY A 129 -9.57 -11.12 -7.36
CA GLY A 129 -11.03 -11.29 -7.27
C GLY A 129 -11.79 -9.98 -7.16
N LEU A 130 -11.16 -8.93 -6.63
CA LEU A 130 -11.70 -7.57 -6.56
C LEU A 130 -11.11 -6.65 -7.63
N ASP A 131 -10.23 -7.16 -8.50
CA ASP A 131 -9.52 -6.43 -9.56
C ASP A 131 -8.78 -5.20 -9.03
N LEU A 132 -8.03 -5.36 -7.94
CA LEU A 132 -7.26 -4.30 -7.29
C LEU A 132 -5.96 -4.03 -8.06
N TYR A 133 -6.07 -3.39 -9.22
CA TYR A 133 -4.97 -3.30 -10.18
C TYR A 133 -3.88 -2.30 -9.82
N VAL A 134 -4.14 -1.39 -8.91
CA VAL A 134 -3.15 -0.44 -8.39
C VAL A 134 -2.62 -0.92 -7.05
N ASN A 135 -1.32 -1.10 -6.91
CA ASN A 135 -0.70 -1.19 -5.60
C ASN A 135 0.06 0.11 -5.32
N LEU A 136 -0.53 0.93 -4.48
CA LEU A 136 -0.01 2.24 -4.07
C LEU A 136 0.92 2.06 -2.87
N ARG A 137 2.19 2.44 -3.00
CA ARG A 137 3.22 2.31 -1.96
C ARG A 137 3.96 3.64 -1.74
N PRO A 138 3.49 4.49 -0.84
CA PRO A 138 4.23 5.69 -0.46
C PRO A 138 5.51 5.33 0.29
N ILE A 139 6.61 5.92 -0.12
CA ILE A 139 7.92 5.82 0.50
C ILE A 139 8.21 7.16 1.14
N VAL A 140 8.02 7.27 2.45
CA VAL A 140 8.15 8.51 3.20
C VAL A 140 9.05 8.28 4.41
N LEU A 141 10.22 8.92 4.42
CA LEU A 141 11.04 8.97 5.62
C LEU A 141 10.47 10.04 6.56
N TYR A 142 9.93 9.62 7.68
CA TYR A 142 9.28 10.52 8.64
C TYR A 142 10.26 11.32 9.51
N ASP A 143 11.46 10.78 9.75
CA ASP A 143 12.49 11.37 10.60
C ASP A 143 13.88 11.04 10.07
N ASP A 144 14.77 12.03 10.00
CA ASP A 144 16.14 11.91 9.46
C ASP A 144 16.96 10.86 10.22
N ARG A 145 16.68 10.63 11.51
CA ARG A 145 17.35 9.61 12.34
C ARG A 145 17.14 8.18 11.84
N LEU A 146 16.07 7.95 11.10
CA LEU A 146 15.73 6.63 10.55
C LEU A 146 16.37 6.41 9.16
N SER A 147 17.02 7.41 8.58
CA SER A 147 17.67 7.29 7.28
C SER A 147 18.84 6.32 7.32
N PRO A 148 18.89 5.31 6.46
CA PRO A 148 20.06 4.47 6.29
C PRO A 148 21.12 5.13 5.40
N LEU A 149 20.80 6.25 4.73
CA LEU A 149 21.68 6.90 3.78
C LEU A 149 22.42 8.06 4.43
N LYS A 150 23.73 8.12 4.20
CA LYS A 150 24.56 9.23 4.66
C LYS A 150 24.19 10.52 3.91
N GLY A 151 23.82 11.56 4.65
CA GLY A 151 23.53 12.89 4.10
C GLY A 151 22.21 13.00 3.34
N LYS A 152 21.30 12.02 3.48
CA LYS A 152 19.94 12.05 2.93
C LYS A 152 18.94 11.90 4.06
N GLY A 153 17.93 12.75 4.08
CA GLY A 153 16.90 12.80 5.11
C GLY A 153 15.48 12.78 4.54
N ALA A 154 14.52 13.19 5.35
CA ALA A 154 13.09 13.21 5.03
C ALA A 154 12.72 14.14 3.85
N ARG A 155 13.63 15.07 3.49
CA ARG A 155 13.44 15.94 2.30
C ARG A 155 13.77 15.23 1.00
N GLU A 156 14.78 14.35 1.03
CA GLU A 156 15.29 13.62 -0.14
C GLU A 156 14.56 12.27 -0.33
N ILE A 157 14.20 11.59 0.77
CA ILE A 157 13.58 10.26 0.71
C ILE A 157 12.06 10.41 0.80
N ARG A 158 11.44 10.72 -0.35
CA ARG A 158 10.02 10.91 -0.49
C ARG A 158 9.59 10.68 -1.93
N MET A 159 8.98 9.54 -2.18
CA MET A 159 8.45 9.16 -3.49
C MET A 159 7.23 8.23 -3.31
N THR A 160 6.48 8.01 -4.38
CA THR A 160 5.38 7.04 -4.38
C THR A 160 5.60 6.04 -5.50
N ILE A 161 5.60 4.75 -5.17
CA ILE A 161 5.67 3.68 -6.16
C ILE A 161 4.26 3.17 -6.46
N ILE A 162 3.90 3.20 -7.74
CA ILE A 162 2.69 2.62 -8.30
C ILE A 162 3.09 1.31 -8.97
N ARG A 163 2.79 0.20 -8.32
CA ARG A 163 3.02 -1.16 -8.81
C ARG A 163 1.76 -1.66 -9.50
N GLU A 164 1.87 -2.13 -10.73
CA GLU A 164 0.82 -2.94 -11.33
C GLU A 164 0.61 -4.21 -10.47
N ASN A 165 -0.63 -4.67 -10.29
CA ASN A 165 -0.93 -5.61 -9.21
C ASN A 165 -1.69 -6.87 -9.67
N THR A 166 -2.04 -6.99 -10.96
CA THR A 166 -2.94 -8.02 -11.48
C THR A 166 -2.38 -8.81 -12.66
N GLU A 167 -1.27 -8.38 -13.22
CA GLU A 167 -0.60 -9.02 -14.36
C GLU A 167 0.84 -9.44 -14.01
N ASP A 168 1.72 -9.61 -15.02
CA ASP A 168 3.10 -10.04 -14.87
C ASP A 168 3.23 -11.50 -14.45
N VAL A 169 4.40 -11.93 -13.97
CA VAL A 169 4.70 -13.30 -13.52
C VAL A 169 3.85 -13.74 -12.32
N TYR A 170 3.42 -12.81 -11.47
CA TYR A 170 2.54 -13.12 -10.33
C TYR A 170 1.13 -13.54 -10.73
N ALA A 171 0.69 -13.19 -11.94
CA ALA A 171 -0.62 -13.55 -12.45
C ALA A 171 -0.65 -14.91 -13.13
N ALA A 172 0.51 -15.48 -13.45
CA ALA A 172 0.64 -16.71 -14.21
C ALA A 172 0.86 -17.92 -13.32
N GLU A 173 0.46 -19.09 -13.81
CA GLU A 173 0.85 -20.36 -13.20
C GLU A 173 2.20 -20.80 -13.74
N GLY A 174 3.15 -21.04 -12.83
CA GLY A 174 4.43 -21.61 -13.17
C GLY A 174 4.31 -23.12 -13.39
N GLN A 175 5.14 -23.67 -14.26
CA GLN A 175 5.23 -25.10 -14.54
C GLN A 175 6.66 -25.60 -14.29
N ARG A 176 6.75 -26.82 -13.79
CA ARG A 176 8.01 -27.57 -13.70
C ARG A 176 7.86 -28.88 -14.46
N ALA A 177 8.80 -29.16 -15.34
CA ALA A 177 8.86 -30.42 -16.09
C ALA A 177 10.13 -31.21 -15.74
N ASP A 178 10.10 -32.50 -15.92
CA ASP A 178 11.18 -33.42 -15.64
C ASP A 178 11.80 -33.32 -14.23
N VAL A 179 10.95 -33.06 -13.22
CA VAL A 179 11.34 -32.78 -11.84
C VAL A 179 12.23 -33.86 -11.26
N GLY A 180 13.39 -33.46 -10.69
CA GLY A 180 14.38 -34.40 -10.10
C GLY A 180 15.31 -35.07 -11.09
N THR A 181 15.28 -34.66 -12.36
CA THR A 181 16.22 -35.15 -13.40
C THR A 181 17.17 -34.05 -13.87
N GLU A 182 18.21 -34.40 -14.61
CA GLU A 182 19.14 -33.44 -15.21
C GLU A 182 18.45 -32.52 -16.27
N ARG A 183 17.27 -32.89 -16.75
CA ARG A 183 16.49 -32.11 -17.72
C ARG A 183 15.41 -31.26 -17.07
N GLU A 184 15.41 -31.14 -15.75
CA GLU A 184 14.41 -30.35 -15.05
C GLU A 184 14.37 -28.91 -15.55
N THR A 185 13.16 -28.43 -15.88
CA THR A 185 12.91 -27.06 -16.28
C THR A 185 11.83 -26.47 -15.42
N ALA A 186 11.92 -25.15 -15.19
CA ALA A 186 10.89 -24.36 -14.53
C ALA A 186 10.57 -23.12 -15.37
N THR A 187 9.30 -22.89 -15.70
CA THR A 187 8.85 -21.78 -16.52
C THR A 187 7.68 -21.07 -15.89
N VAL A 188 7.64 -19.73 -16.04
CA VAL A 188 6.49 -18.90 -15.74
C VAL A 188 6.37 -17.84 -16.82
N PRO A 189 5.21 -17.66 -17.48
CA PRO A 189 5.04 -16.62 -18.49
C PRO A 189 4.92 -15.25 -17.84
N MET A 190 5.62 -14.25 -18.42
CA MET A 190 5.41 -12.83 -18.15
C MET A 190 4.42 -12.29 -19.17
N ARG A 191 3.28 -11.79 -18.72
CA ARG A 191 2.19 -11.32 -19.60
C ARG A 191 1.75 -9.93 -19.20
N PHE A 192 1.63 -9.05 -20.21
CA PHE A 192 1.03 -7.73 -20.10
C PHE A 192 -0.06 -7.58 -21.16
N THR A 193 -1.17 -6.93 -20.79
CA THR A 193 -2.20 -6.55 -21.75
C THR A 193 -2.21 -5.04 -21.92
N ARG A 194 -2.51 -4.56 -23.13
CA ARG A 194 -2.61 -3.12 -23.37
C ARG A 194 -3.59 -2.42 -22.42
N PRO A 195 -4.82 -2.94 -22.20
CA PRO A 195 -5.73 -2.33 -21.22
C PRO A 195 -5.20 -2.33 -19.78
N GLY A 196 -4.49 -3.39 -19.37
CA GLY A 196 -3.86 -3.47 -18.05
C GLY A 196 -2.78 -2.40 -17.87
N VAL A 197 -1.89 -2.27 -18.86
CA VAL A 197 -0.82 -1.26 -18.85
C VAL A 197 -1.40 0.16 -18.94
N GLU A 198 -2.40 0.39 -19.80
CA GLU A 198 -3.01 1.72 -19.93
C GLU A 198 -3.67 2.20 -18.64
N ARG A 199 -4.47 1.35 -17.97
CA ARG A 199 -5.18 1.74 -16.75
C ARG A 199 -4.24 2.10 -15.59
N ILE A 200 -3.13 1.37 -15.43
CA ILE A 200 -2.18 1.67 -14.36
C ILE A 200 -1.34 2.91 -14.68
N LEU A 201 -0.93 3.10 -15.92
CA LEU A 201 -0.22 4.28 -16.36
C LEU A 201 -1.10 5.53 -16.26
N ARG A 202 -2.37 5.46 -16.67
CA ARG A 202 -3.33 6.57 -16.51
C ARG A 202 -3.50 6.96 -15.05
N TYR A 203 -3.66 5.98 -14.15
CA TYR A 203 -3.69 6.24 -12.71
C TYR A 203 -2.42 6.96 -12.23
N ALA A 204 -1.25 6.53 -12.65
CA ALA A 204 0.02 7.12 -12.26
C ALA A 204 0.19 8.55 -12.79
N PHE A 205 -0.19 8.82 -14.04
CA PHE A 205 -0.21 10.17 -14.61
C PHE A 205 -1.16 11.10 -13.84
N GLU A 206 -2.37 10.65 -13.53
CA GLU A 206 -3.34 11.42 -12.75
C GLU A 206 -2.83 11.72 -11.34
N LEU A 207 -2.17 10.76 -10.70
CA LEU A 207 -1.55 10.98 -9.39
C LEU A 207 -0.42 12.00 -9.47
N ALA A 208 0.49 11.86 -10.44
CA ALA A 208 1.60 12.79 -10.64
C ALA A 208 1.10 14.21 -10.96
N ARG A 209 0.06 14.34 -11.78
CA ARG A 209 -0.56 15.64 -12.14
C ARG A 209 -1.07 16.42 -10.92
N ARG A 210 -1.56 15.71 -9.88
CA ARG A 210 -2.06 16.31 -8.63
C ARG A 210 -0.94 16.67 -7.66
N GLY A 211 0.24 16.05 -7.82
CA GLY A 211 1.42 16.33 -7.01
C GLY A 211 2.05 17.68 -7.33
N GLU A 212 2.78 18.24 -6.37
CA GLU A 212 3.49 19.51 -6.55
C GLU A 212 4.58 19.45 -7.61
N ARG A 213 5.30 18.32 -7.69
CA ARG A 213 6.43 18.14 -8.60
C ARG A 213 6.00 17.75 -10.01
N LYS A 214 4.81 17.19 -10.16
CA LYS A 214 4.23 16.73 -11.42
C LYS A 214 5.22 15.90 -12.27
N HIS A 215 5.93 14.98 -11.63
CA HIS A 215 6.96 14.17 -12.28
C HIS A 215 6.62 12.68 -12.15
N LEU A 216 6.64 11.98 -13.29
CA LEU A 216 6.36 10.55 -13.39
C LEU A 216 7.53 9.83 -14.05
N THR A 217 8.10 8.84 -13.36
CA THR A 217 9.14 7.96 -13.90
C THR A 217 8.56 6.58 -14.17
N LEU A 218 8.59 6.13 -15.44
CA LEU A 218 8.34 4.74 -15.79
C LEU A 218 9.59 3.91 -15.51
N VAL A 219 9.43 2.77 -14.81
CA VAL A 219 10.52 1.83 -14.58
C VAL A 219 10.20 0.48 -15.19
N ASP A 220 11.07 0.03 -16.10
CA ASP A 220 10.95 -1.22 -16.85
C ASP A 220 12.31 -1.91 -17.09
N LYS A 221 12.33 -2.96 -17.91
CA LYS A 221 13.55 -3.63 -18.41
C LYS A 221 13.40 -3.98 -19.89
N ALA A 222 12.78 -3.12 -20.69
CA ALA A 222 12.47 -3.39 -22.10
C ALA A 222 13.70 -3.74 -22.93
N ASN A 223 14.89 -3.21 -22.60
CA ASN A 223 16.13 -3.55 -23.30
C ASN A 223 16.55 -5.02 -23.18
N ALA A 224 16.08 -5.75 -22.15
CA ALA A 224 16.40 -7.16 -21.94
C ALA A 224 15.14 -8.03 -21.95
N ILE A 225 13.97 -7.46 -21.74
CA ILE A 225 12.67 -8.14 -21.69
C ILE A 225 11.74 -7.45 -22.71
N PRO A 226 11.81 -7.84 -24.01
CA PRO A 226 11.12 -7.13 -25.09
C PRO A 226 9.60 -7.00 -24.92
N VAL A 227 8.94 -7.95 -24.23
CA VAL A 227 7.50 -7.85 -23.95
C VAL A 227 7.12 -6.63 -23.10
N GLN A 228 8.09 -5.95 -22.49
CA GLN A 228 7.87 -4.71 -21.74
C GLN A 228 7.90 -3.45 -22.63
N GLU A 229 8.19 -3.56 -23.92
CA GLU A 229 8.09 -2.41 -24.85
C GLU A 229 6.66 -1.83 -24.87
N ILE A 230 5.64 -2.65 -24.67
CA ILE A 230 4.25 -2.19 -24.55
C ILE A 230 4.05 -1.11 -23.47
N TRP A 231 4.85 -1.14 -22.39
CA TRP A 231 4.81 -0.12 -21.35
C TRP A 231 5.31 1.22 -21.87
N ARG A 232 6.39 1.23 -22.64
CA ARG A 232 6.96 2.44 -23.22
C ARG A 232 6.05 3.04 -24.29
N ASP A 233 5.48 2.20 -25.14
CA ASP A 233 4.55 2.64 -26.19
C ASP A 233 3.33 3.35 -25.58
N VAL A 234 2.67 2.71 -24.60
CA VAL A 234 1.51 3.30 -23.93
C VAL A 234 1.88 4.51 -23.07
N PHE A 235 3.06 4.51 -22.44
CA PHE A 235 3.55 5.65 -21.67
C PHE A 235 3.77 6.89 -22.54
N ASP A 236 4.32 6.72 -23.74
CA ASP A 236 4.52 7.81 -24.67
C ASP A 236 3.20 8.31 -25.27
N GLU A 237 2.24 7.42 -25.54
CA GLU A 237 0.91 7.80 -26.00
C GLU A 237 0.17 8.64 -24.94
N LEU A 238 0.08 8.13 -23.70
CA LEU A 238 -0.56 8.85 -22.59
C LEU A 238 0.18 10.15 -22.25
N GLY A 239 1.50 10.17 -22.36
CA GLY A 239 2.29 11.38 -22.14
C GLY A 239 1.93 12.55 -23.04
N ARG A 240 1.27 12.33 -24.20
CA ARG A 240 0.73 13.40 -25.04
C ARG A 240 -0.57 13.97 -24.47
N GLU A 241 -1.38 13.15 -23.80
CA GLU A 241 -2.61 13.58 -23.10
C GLU A 241 -2.30 14.34 -21.80
N PHE A 242 -1.18 13.98 -21.14
CA PHE A 242 -0.72 14.53 -19.88
C PHE A 242 0.51 15.45 -20.07
N ALA A 243 0.44 16.35 -21.02
CA ALA A 243 1.56 17.22 -21.40
C ALA A 243 2.06 18.15 -20.27
N ASP A 244 1.25 18.35 -19.23
CA ASP A 244 1.58 19.13 -18.03
C ASP A 244 2.33 18.30 -16.96
N VAL A 245 2.56 17.00 -17.18
CA VAL A 245 3.33 16.11 -16.32
C VAL A 245 4.71 15.89 -16.95
N GLN A 246 5.78 16.25 -16.21
CA GLN A 246 7.13 15.90 -16.58
C GLN A 246 7.32 14.39 -16.49
N ARG A 247 7.93 13.76 -17.51
CA ARG A 247 8.08 12.32 -17.53
C ARG A 247 9.45 11.87 -18.02
N ASP A 248 9.90 10.76 -17.48
CA ASP A 248 11.07 10.01 -17.94
C ASP A 248 10.84 8.50 -17.84
N ALA A 249 11.75 7.73 -18.42
CA ALA A 249 11.72 6.28 -18.33
C ALA A 249 13.12 5.74 -18.02
N MET A 250 13.19 4.77 -17.12
CA MET A 250 14.43 4.26 -16.58
C MET A 250 14.40 2.73 -16.50
N TYR A 251 15.53 2.07 -16.75
CA TYR A 251 15.62 0.63 -16.51
C TYR A 251 15.71 0.34 -15.00
N VAL A 252 15.14 -0.78 -14.58
CA VAL A 252 14.97 -1.12 -13.17
C VAL A 252 16.28 -1.17 -12.38
N ASP A 253 17.36 -1.65 -12.98
CA ASP A 253 18.68 -1.68 -12.36
C ASP A 253 19.26 -0.27 -12.14
N ALA A 254 19.07 0.63 -13.11
CA ALA A 254 19.43 2.04 -12.95
C ALA A 254 18.52 2.72 -11.89
N ALA A 255 17.22 2.46 -11.92
CA ALA A 255 16.28 2.99 -10.93
C ALA A 255 16.66 2.57 -9.50
N ALA A 256 16.95 1.29 -9.27
CA ALA A 256 17.40 0.80 -7.97
C ALA A 256 18.68 1.50 -7.48
N MET A 257 19.66 1.70 -8.37
CA MET A 257 20.89 2.43 -8.06
C MET A 257 20.58 3.90 -7.70
N TRP A 258 19.75 4.57 -8.51
CA TRP A 258 19.43 5.98 -8.29
C TRP A 258 18.55 6.22 -7.07
N MET A 259 17.68 5.28 -6.69
CA MET A 259 16.92 5.34 -5.43
C MET A 259 17.85 5.45 -4.20
N VAL A 260 19.04 4.84 -4.27
CA VAL A 260 20.06 4.94 -3.20
C VAL A 260 20.89 6.22 -3.33
N LEU A 261 21.35 6.56 -4.54
CA LEU A 261 22.30 7.66 -4.76
C LEU A 261 21.63 9.03 -4.78
N LYS A 262 20.45 9.13 -5.38
CA LYS A 262 19.70 10.39 -5.57
C LYS A 262 18.19 10.14 -5.43
N PRO A 263 17.69 9.71 -4.25
CA PRO A 263 16.26 9.45 -4.04
C PRO A 263 15.38 10.66 -4.34
N GLU A 264 15.92 11.87 -4.17
CA GLU A 264 15.22 13.13 -4.41
C GLU A 264 14.79 13.38 -5.85
N GLN A 265 15.33 12.64 -6.83
CA GLN A 265 14.88 12.78 -8.21
C GLN A 265 13.53 12.11 -8.47
N PHE A 266 13.14 11.13 -7.67
CA PHE A 266 11.87 10.42 -7.83
C PHE A 266 10.72 11.14 -7.13
N ASP A 267 9.57 11.20 -7.80
CA ASP A 267 8.30 11.69 -7.27
C ASP A 267 7.26 10.56 -7.32
N VAL A 268 6.64 10.35 -8.47
CA VAL A 268 5.82 9.17 -8.73
C VAL A 268 6.58 8.22 -9.65
N VAL A 269 6.69 6.97 -9.25
CA VAL A 269 7.28 5.89 -10.03
C VAL A 269 6.20 4.88 -10.39
N VAL A 270 6.07 4.52 -11.66
CA VAL A 270 5.17 3.47 -12.11
C VAL A 270 5.97 2.32 -12.69
N THR A 271 5.58 1.09 -12.38
CA THR A 271 6.34 -0.09 -12.81
C THR A 271 5.49 -1.37 -12.81
N THR A 272 6.05 -2.44 -13.36
CA THR A 272 5.45 -3.78 -13.42
C THR A 272 5.25 -4.38 -12.03
N ASN A 273 4.52 -5.48 -11.96
CA ASN A 273 4.23 -6.16 -10.70
C ASN A 273 5.52 -6.62 -9.99
N LEU A 274 6.37 -7.38 -10.68
CA LEU A 274 7.61 -7.91 -10.11
C LEU A 274 8.58 -6.79 -9.68
N PHE A 275 8.82 -5.83 -10.53
CA PHE A 275 9.77 -4.75 -10.21
C PHE A 275 9.21 -3.82 -9.13
N GLY A 276 7.91 -3.60 -9.11
CA GLY A 276 7.25 -2.81 -8.07
C GLY A 276 7.37 -3.45 -6.69
N ASP A 277 7.35 -4.78 -6.61
CA ASP A 277 7.60 -5.51 -5.36
C ASP A 277 9.01 -5.25 -4.85
N ILE A 278 10.01 -5.48 -5.71
CA ILE A 278 11.42 -5.33 -5.35
C ILE A 278 11.77 -3.88 -4.98
N LEU A 279 11.37 -2.93 -5.82
CA LEU A 279 11.71 -1.51 -5.62
C LEU A 279 11.00 -0.90 -4.41
N SER A 280 9.79 -1.34 -4.09
CA SER A 280 9.10 -0.81 -2.91
C SER A 280 9.67 -1.34 -1.60
N ASP A 281 10.22 -2.55 -1.57
CA ASP A 281 10.93 -3.06 -0.40
C ASP A 281 12.28 -2.36 -0.22
N LEU A 282 12.99 -2.06 -1.32
CA LEU A 282 14.14 -1.15 -1.28
C LEU A 282 13.72 0.23 -0.74
N GLY A 283 12.63 0.80 -1.26
CA GLY A 283 12.09 2.07 -0.80
C GLY A 283 11.73 2.05 0.68
N ALA A 284 11.09 0.99 1.17
CA ALA A 284 10.78 0.82 2.58
C ALA A 284 12.05 0.81 3.45
N ALA A 285 13.11 0.14 3.00
CA ALA A 285 14.41 0.18 3.68
C ALA A 285 14.97 1.60 3.76
N LEU A 286 14.85 2.39 2.68
CA LEU A 286 15.27 3.80 2.66
C LEU A 286 14.43 4.68 3.58
N ALA A 287 13.17 4.35 3.80
CA ALA A 287 12.23 5.08 4.66
C ALA A 287 12.29 4.68 6.14
N GLY A 288 13.31 3.92 6.55
CA GLY A 288 13.50 3.50 7.93
C GLY A 288 13.04 2.08 8.24
N GLY A 289 12.65 1.29 7.23
CA GLY A 289 12.31 -0.12 7.34
C GLY A 289 10.82 -0.42 7.14
N LEU A 290 10.50 -1.72 7.07
CA LEU A 290 9.12 -2.21 6.83
C LEU A 290 8.12 -1.80 7.92
N GLY A 291 8.58 -1.43 9.11
CA GLY A 291 7.73 -0.99 10.22
C GLY A 291 7.03 0.36 9.98
N THR A 292 7.41 1.11 8.95
CA THR A 292 6.78 2.37 8.53
C THR A 292 6.01 2.25 7.22
N ALA A 293 6.18 1.16 6.49
CA ALA A 293 5.73 1.05 5.12
C ALA A 293 4.28 0.54 5.03
N ALA A 294 3.41 1.37 4.48
CA ALA A 294 2.01 1.08 4.21
C ALA A 294 1.75 0.88 2.72
N SER A 295 0.72 0.13 2.37
CA SER A 295 0.27 0.00 0.98
C SER A 295 -1.25 0.00 0.84
N GLY A 296 -1.72 0.44 -0.33
CA GLY A 296 -3.10 0.30 -0.75
C GLY A 296 -3.19 -0.55 -2.01
N ASN A 297 -3.99 -1.60 -1.98
CA ASN A 297 -4.39 -2.36 -3.17
C ASN A 297 -5.72 -1.78 -3.63
N ILE A 298 -5.73 -1.03 -4.72
CA ILE A 298 -6.81 -0.11 -5.07
C ILE A 298 -7.46 -0.47 -6.40
N HIS A 299 -8.79 -0.44 -6.43
CA HIS A 299 -9.57 -0.25 -7.62
C HIS A 299 -10.32 1.09 -7.48
N PRO A 300 -10.00 2.12 -8.26
CA PRO A 300 -10.68 3.40 -8.16
C PRO A 300 -12.20 3.26 -8.26
N GLY A 301 -12.94 3.84 -7.31
CA GLY A 301 -14.39 3.80 -7.26
C GLY A 301 -15.02 2.47 -6.79
N ARG A 302 -14.21 1.54 -6.26
CA ARG A 302 -14.69 0.26 -5.69
C ARG A 302 -13.98 -0.03 -4.36
N VAL A 303 -14.42 -1.11 -3.69
CA VAL A 303 -13.73 -1.60 -2.49
C VAL A 303 -12.23 -1.79 -2.76
N SER A 304 -11.43 -1.36 -1.82
CA SER A 304 -9.97 -1.44 -1.87
C SER A 304 -9.42 -1.97 -0.56
N VAL A 305 -8.22 -2.56 -0.57
CA VAL A 305 -7.60 -3.21 0.59
C VAL A 305 -6.33 -2.46 0.98
N PHE A 306 -6.21 -2.11 2.25
CA PHE A 306 -5.10 -1.36 2.83
C PHE A 306 -4.38 -2.20 3.87
N GLU A 307 -3.06 -2.28 3.77
CA GLU A 307 -2.25 -3.19 4.58
C GLU A 307 -0.85 -2.61 4.86
N PRO A 308 -0.21 -2.95 5.99
CA PRO A 308 1.22 -2.78 6.13
C PRO A 308 1.97 -3.71 5.16
N ILE A 309 3.16 -3.30 4.70
CA ILE A 309 3.96 -4.12 3.77
C ILE A 309 4.63 -5.30 4.50
N HIS A 310 4.87 -5.20 5.82
CA HIS A 310 5.51 -6.26 6.59
C HIS A 310 4.65 -7.53 6.68
N GLY A 311 5.30 -8.70 6.74
CA GLY A 311 4.63 -9.98 6.97
C GLY A 311 4.20 -10.19 8.42
N SER A 312 3.71 -11.39 8.71
CA SER A 312 3.15 -11.77 10.01
C SER A 312 4.14 -11.86 11.18
N ALA A 313 5.45 -11.89 10.91
CA ALA A 313 6.54 -11.92 11.91
C ALA A 313 6.22 -12.82 13.14
N PRO A 314 6.02 -14.14 12.98
CA PRO A 314 5.50 -15.04 14.01
C PRO A 314 6.29 -15.02 15.31
N LYS A 315 7.59 -14.74 15.26
CA LYS A 315 8.48 -14.64 16.43
C LYS A 315 8.08 -13.55 17.42
N TYR A 316 7.30 -12.57 16.99
CA TYR A 316 6.85 -11.43 17.81
C TYR A 316 5.36 -11.51 18.18
N ALA A 317 4.63 -12.49 17.65
CA ALA A 317 3.19 -12.65 17.89
C ALA A 317 2.84 -12.64 19.37
N GLY A 318 1.86 -11.84 19.77
CA GLY A 318 1.34 -11.74 21.14
C GLY A 318 2.29 -11.13 22.17
N LYS A 319 3.46 -10.60 21.75
CA LYS A 319 4.43 -9.99 22.68
C LYS A 319 4.17 -8.51 22.93
N GLY A 320 3.32 -7.87 22.14
CA GLY A 320 3.02 -6.44 22.22
C GLY A 320 4.24 -5.55 21.98
N VAL A 321 5.12 -5.94 21.05
CA VAL A 321 6.39 -5.26 20.73
C VAL A 321 6.52 -4.89 19.24
N ALA A 322 5.53 -5.22 18.43
CA ALA A 322 5.51 -4.84 17.02
C ALA A 322 5.19 -3.35 16.88
N SER A 323 5.88 -2.67 15.96
CA SER A 323 5.54 -1.29 15.62
C SER A 323 4.20 -1.26 14.88
N PRO A 324 3.19 -0.49 15.33
CA PRO A 324 1.91 -0.38 14.65
C PRO A 324 1.91 0.70 13.54
N ILE A 325 3.02 1.41 13.32
CA ILE A 325 3.08 2.60 12.46
C ILE A 325 2.69 2.27 11.03
N ALA A 326 3.14 1.14 10.48
CA ALA A 326 2.78 0.74 9.12
C ALA A 326 1.27 0.46 8.98
N ALA A 327 0.64 -0.19 9.96
CA ALA A 327 -0.80 -0.43 9.97
C ALA A 327 -1.60 0.87 10.15
N ILE A 328 -1.12 1.79 10.98
CA ILE A 328 -1.72 3.14 11.14
C ILE A 328 -1.52 3.96 9.85
N GLY A 329 -0.39 3.83 9.16
CA GLY A 329 -0.16 4.42 7.84
C GLY A 329 -1.12 3.84 6.78
N ALA A 330 -1.39 2.52 6.81
CA ALA A 330 -2.39 1.90 5.95
C ALA A 330 -3.81 2.43 6.25
N LEU A 331 -4.14 2.71 7.52
CA LEU A 331 -5.37 3.40 7.90
C LEU A 331 -5.42 4.82 7.30
N ALA A 332 -4.33 5.58 7.31
CA ALA A 332 -4.31 6.91 6.70
C ALA A 332 -4.63 6.85 5.20
N LEU A 333 -4.05 5.87 4.47
CA LEU A 333 -4.38 5.63 3.06
C LEU A 333 -5.84 5.23 2.86
N LEU A 334 -6.39 4.40 3.73
CA LEU A 334 -7.79 3.99 3.73
C LEU A 334 -8.72 5.20 3.90
N LEU A 335 -8.43 6.07 4.88
CA LEU A 335 -9.22 7.27 5.14
C LEU A 335 -9.23 8.23 3.95
N ASP A 336 -8.07 8.42 3.30
CA ASP A 336 -8.00 9.21 2.06
C ASP A 336 -8.85 8.60 0.94
N HIS A 337 -8.78 7.26 0.77
CA HIS A 337 -9.56 6.54 -0.23
C HIS A 337 -11.08 6.70 -0.08
N ILE A 338 -11.59 6.63 1.16
CA ILE A 338 -13.03 6.81 1.43
C ILE A 338 -13.46 8.29 1.45
N GLY A 339 -12.51 9.22 1.26
CA GLY A 339 -12.76 10.66 1.14
C GLY A 339 -12.68 11.44 2.46
N GLU A 340 -12.25 10.81 3.56
CA GLU A 340 -12.01 11.45 4.86
C GLU A 340 -10.58 12.03 4.93
N ARG A 341 -10.28 12.97 4.03
CA ARG A 341 -8.94 13.52 3.81
C ARG A 341 -8.36 14.25 5.01
N ASP A 342 -9.18 14.95 5.78
CA ASP A 342 -8.72 15.67 6.97
C ASP A 342 -8.32 14.69 8.07
N ALA A 343 -9.06 13.60 8.24
CA ALA A 343 -8.72 12.51 9.13
C ALA A 343 -7.43 11.80 8.68
N SER A 344 -7.28 11.52 7.38
CA SER A 344 -6.06 10.95 6.80
C SER A 344 -4.83 11.82 7.11
N ARG A 345 -4.92 13.13 6.86
CA ARG A 345 -3.83 14.08 7.16
C ARG A 345 -3.50 14.16 8.65
N ALA A 346 -4.51 14.12 9.51
CA ALA A 346 -4.31 14.11 10.95
C ALA A 346 -3.56 12.86 11.43
N VAL A 347 -3.90 11.69 10.89
CA VAL A 347 -3.22 10.42 11.20
C VAL A 347 -1.76 10.44 10.71
N ASP A 348 -1.50 10.84 9.45
CA ASP A 348 -0.12 10.95 8.93
C ASP A 348 0.70 11.98 9.73
N GLY A 349 0.10 13.14 10.05
CA GLY A 349 0.71 14.17 10.87
C GLY A 349 1.06 13.67 12.27
N ALA A 350 0.18 12.87 12.89
CA ALA A 350 0.41 12.28 14.21
C ALA A 350 1.57 11.26 14.21
N ILE A 351 1.68 10.42 13.16
CA ILE A 351 2.84 9.53 12.97
C ILE A 351 4.14 10.35 12.89
N ARG A 352 4.14 11.38 12.05
CA ARG A 352 5.29 12.26 11.83
C ARG A 352 5.73 12.95 13.11
N GLU A 353 4.79 13.50 13.87
CA GLU A 353 5.06 14.19 15.13
C GLU A 353 5.56 13.21 16.21
N ALA A 354 4.96 12.02 16.33
CA ALA A 354 5.38 11.00 17.27
C ALA A 354 6.85 10.60 17.09
N LEU A 355 7.31 10.47 15.84
CA LEU A 355 8.70 10.16 15.50
C LEU A 355 9.62 11.36 15.70
N ARG A 356 9.30 12.54 15.15
CA ARG A 356 10.15 13.73 15.20
C ARG A 356 10.34 14.29 16.62
N SER A 357 9.30 14.23 17.45
CA SER A 357 9.42 14.65 18.85
C SER A 357 10.25 13.69 19.71
N GLY A 358 10.59 12.49 19.19
CA GLY A 358 11.29 11.44 19.93
C GLY A 358 10.40 10.69 20.93
N ARG A 359 9.08 10.97 20.98
CA ARG A 359 8.14 10.17 21.79
C ARG A 359 8.14 8.72 21.30
N VAL A 360 8.26 8.50 20.00
CA VAL A 360 8.59 7.20 19.40
C VAL A 360 10.01 7.25 18.87
N LYS A 361 10.91 6.46 19.48
CA LYS A 361 12.35 6.51 19.22
C LYS A 361 12.78 5.71 18.01
N GLY A 362 11.99 4.73 17.60
CA GLY A 362 12.30 3.82 16.50
C GLY A 362 11.10 2.97 16.11
N VAL A 363 11.25 2.28 15.01
CA VAL A 363 10.19 1.46 14.38
C VAL A 363 10.49 -0.04 14.43
N ASP A 364 11.65 -0.42 14.95
CA ASP A 364 12.03 -1.81 15.12
C ASP A 364 11.21 -2.48 16.23
N ALA A 365 10.96 -3.77 16.07
CA ALA A 365 10.26 -4.55 17.10
C ALA A 365 11.06 -4.53 18.41
N GLY A 366 10.39 -4.14 19.50
CA GLY A 366 10.97 -4.01 20.83
C GLY A 366 11.54 -2.62 21.16
N ALA A 367 11.58 -1.68 20.21
CA ALA A 367 11.93 -0.28 20.50
C ALA A 367 10.91 0.38 21.47
N HIS A 368 9.62 -0.03 21.32
CA HIS A 368 8.48 0.38 22.15
C HIS A 368 7.48 -0.76 22.31
N ARG A 369 6.56 -0.63 23.24
CA ARG A 369 5.34 -1.44 23.27
C ARG A 369 4.37 -0.96 22.20
N THR A 370 3.68 -1.90 21.53
CA THR A 370 2.65 -1.60 20.51
C THR A 370 1.60 -0.63 21.06
N GLY A 371 1.11 -0.86 22.29
CA GLY A 371 0.12 0.02 22.95
C GLY A 371 0.64 1.44 23.21
N GLU A 372 1.90 1.59 23.66
CA GLU A 372 2.50 2.92 23.91
C GLU A 372 2.52 3.78 22.64
N VAL A 373 2.93 3.20 21.52
CA VAL A 373 2.93 3.90 20.21
C VAL A 373 1.51 4.24 19.80
N THR A 374 0.58 3.32 19.98
CA THR A 374 -0.85 3.51 19.68
C THR A 374 -1.42 4.69 20.45
N ASP A 375 -1.20 4.73 21.78
CA ASP A 375 -1.72 5.78 22.65
C ASP A 375 -1.17 7.16 22.28
N VAL A 376 0.12 7.26 21.96
CA VAL A 376 0.76 8.50 21.50
C VAL A 376 0.08 9.03 20.24
N ILE A 377 -0.13 8.16 19.23
CA ILE A 377 -0.69 8.57 17.95
C ILE A 377 -2.19 8.85 18.09
N ALA A 378 -2.97 7.99 18.76
CA ALA A 378 -4.39 8.19 18.96
C ALA A 378 -4.70 9.48 19.74
N SER A 379 -3.91 9.80 20.77
CA SER A 379 -4.04 11.06 21.53
C SER A 379 -3.77 12.27 20.66
N ALA A 380 -2.75 12.20 19.77
CA ALA A 380 -2.42 13.28 18.84
C ALA A 380 -3.51 13.46 17.76
N VAL A 381 -4.14 12.37 17.31
CA VAL A 381 -5.28 12.43 16.38
C VAL A 381 -6.52 13.00 17.04
N ALA A 382 -6.76 12.72 18.34
CA ALA A 382 -7.93 13.21 19.08
C ALA A 382 -7.84 14.72 19.40
N ALA A 383 -6.64 15.27 19.50
CA ALA A 383 -6.37 16.67 19.80
C ALA A 383 -6.62 17.60 18.61
#